data_2e82b2f985edfea4d1dbc0463ea49b7a
#
_entry.id   2e82b2f985edfea4d1dbc0463ea49b7a
#
_cell.length_a   1.000
_cell.length_b   1.000
_cell.length_c   1.000
_cell.angle_alpha   90.00
_cell.angle_beta   90.00
_cell.angle_gamma   90.00
#
_symmetry.space_group_name_H-M   'P 1'
#
loop_
_entity.id
_entity.type
_entity.pdbx_description
1 polymer ?
#
loop_
_entity_poly.entity_id
_entity_poly.type
_entity_poly.pdbx_seq_one_letter_code
_entity_poly.pdbx_strand_id
1 'polypeptide(L)'
;MRNLDPYYITGFVEGEGSFYVGILPRSLEKVKWEVKPSFSLSQNKENKKTVFKLKEFFGCGWIRPSRKDNTLKYEVRSLRELDEKIIPHFEKYPLVGEKEKDFEILKKVVRLMIKGKHLEKEGLKEIIELALRMTRNPKRIKFLKKINTLLKE
;
A
#
# COMPACT_ATOMS: atom_id res chain seq x y z
N MET A 1 1.80 29.44 -5.68
CA MET A 1 2.62 28.27 -5.25
C MET A 1 2.88 27.39 -6.45
N ARG A 2 4.11 26.92 -6.60
CA ARG A 2 4.41 25.93 -7.64
C ARG A 2 3.68 24.62 -7.33
N ASN A 3 2.93 24.11 -8.30
CA ASN A 3 2.44 22.74 -8.26
C ASN A 3 3.66 21.81 -8.29
N LEU A 4 3.59 20.70 -7.57
CA LEU A 4 4.66 19.70 -7.60
C LEU A 4 4.72 19.04 -8.98
N ASP A 5 5.93 18.91 -9.51
CA ASP A 5 6.15 18.14 -10.73
C ASP A 5 5.85 16.66 -10.48
N PRO A 6 5.11 15.98 -11.36
CA PRO A 6 4.78 14.58 -11.18
C PRO A 6 6.01 13.65 -11.06
N TYR A 7 7.08 13.92 -11.80
CA TYR A 7 8.32 13.13 -11.67
C TYR A 7 9.06 13.38 -10.35
N TYR A 8 8.96 14.61 -9.81
CA TYR A 8 9.45 14.89 -8.46
C TYR A 8 8.76 14.00 -7.43
N ILE A 9 7.42 13.84 -7.56
CA ILE A 9 6.63 13.00 -6.66
C ILE A 9 7.05 11.54 -6.78
N THR A 10 7.21 11.02 -7.99
CA THR A 10 7.69 9.65 -8.21
C THR A 10 9.07 9.46 -7.59
N GLY A 11 10.00 10.39 -7.81
CA GLY A 11 11.34 10.33 -7.20
C GLY A 11 11.32 10.39 -5.68
N PHE A 12 10.45 11.22 -5.11
CA PHE A 12 10.29 11.31 -3.66
C PHE A 12 9.76 10.00 -3.08
N VAL A 13 8.79 9.37 -3.74
CA VAL A 13 8.24 8.07 -3.34
C VAL A 13 9.28 6.95 -3.50
N GLU A 14 10.15 7.01 -4.52
CA GLU A 14 11.28 6.08 -4.65
C GLU A 14 12.16 6.04 -3.39
N GLY A 15 12.40 7.20 -2.78
CA GLY A 15 13.23 7.30 -1.57
C GLY A 15 12.46 7.03 -0.28
N GLU A 16 11.25 7.54 -0.15
CA GLU A 16 10.55 7.68 1.13
C GLU A 16 9.21 6.95 1.20
N GLY A 17 8.64 6.54 0.07
CA GLY A 17 7.31 5.93 0.04
C GLY A 17 7.31 4.44 0.35
N SER A 18 6.10 3.92 0.57
CA SER A 18 5.86 2.50 0.82
C SER A 18 4.55 2.07 0.18
N PHE A 19 4.61 0.96 -0.53
CA PHE A 19 3.45 0.21 -1.00
C PHE A 19 3.34 -1.05 -0.15
N TYR A 20 2.18 -1.29 0.44
CA TYR A 20 2.03 -2.35 1.43
C TYR A 20 0.71 -3.09 1.26
N VAL A 21 0.73 -4.40 1.52
CA VAL A 21 -0.47 -5.24 1.55
C VAL A 21 -0.52 -5.94 2.91
N GLY A 22 -1.37 -5.43 3.81
CA GLY A 22 -1.59 -6.04 5.12
C GLY A 22 -2.59 -7.18 5.05
N ILE A 23 -2.38 -8.22 5.85
CA ILE A 23 -3.32 -9.31 6.05
C ILE A 23 -3.58 -9.42 7.56
N LEU A 24 -4.83 -9.23 7.96
CA LEU A 24 -5.23 -9.22 9.37
C LEU A 24 -6.33 -10.23 9.62
N PRO A 25 -6.36 -10.85 10.83
CA PRO A 25 -7.46 -11.74 11.20
C PRO A 25 -8.78 -10.97 11.33
N ARG A 26 -9.87 -11.56 10.83
CA ARG A 26 -11.22 -11.01 10.97
C ARG A 26 -12.21 -12.15 11.20
N SER A 27 -12.96 -12.06 12.30
CA SER A 27 -13.83 -13.15 12.76
C SER A 27 -15.18 -13.23 12.06
N LEU A 28 -15.60 -12.19 11.32
CA LEU A 28 -16.96 -12.06 10.78
C LEU A 28 -17.07 -12.35 9.28
N GLU A 29 -16.00 -12.67 8.58
CA GLU A 29 -16.00 -12.94 7.15
C GLU A 29 -15.82 -14.43 6.83
N LYS A 30 -16.36 -14.83 5.66
CA LYS A 30 -16.24 -16.22 5.17
C LYS A 30 -14.80 -16.75 5.13
N VAL A 31 -13.84 -15.89 4.84
CA VAL A 31 -12.43 -16.22 4.76
C VAL A 31 -11.64 -15.90 6.03
N LYS A 32 -12.26 -15.26 7.02
CA LYS A 32 -11.66 -14.89 8.33
C LYS A 32 -10.41 -13.99 8.27
N TRP A 33 -10.05 -13.46 7.12
CA TRP A 33 -8.88 -12.60 6.93
C TRP A 33 -9.25 -11.36 6.15
N GLU A 34 -8.73 -10.22 6.59
CA GLU A 34 -8.94 -8.93 5.94
C GLU A 34 -7.67 -8.51 5.21
N VAL A 35 -7.82 -8.13 3.95
CA VAL A 35 -6.72 -7.59 3.13
C VAL A 35 -6.76 -6.07 3.19
N LYS A 36 -5.63 -5.44 3.55
CA LYS A 36 -5.49 -3.98 3.67
C LYS A 36 -4.33 -3.47 2.82
N PRO A 37 -4.59 -3.15 1.55
CA PRO A 37 -3.59 -2.47 0.73
C PRO A 37 -3.44 -1.01 1.17
N SER A 38 -2.25 -0.47 1.11
CA SER A 38 -1.99 0.93 1.42
C SER A 38 -0.79 1.50 0.66
N PHE A 39 -0.87 2.79 0.42
CA PHE A 39 0.23 3.63 -0.01
C PHE A 39 0.51 4.64 1.09
N SER A 40 1.77 4.80 1.48
CA SER A 40 2.13 5.73 2.53
C SER A 40 3.53 6.29 2.39
N LEU A 41 3.77 7.40 3.06
CA LEU A 41 5.09 7.94 3.30
C LEU A 41 5.13 8.69 4.62
N SER A 42 6.28 8.68 5.28
CA SER A 42 6.49 9.39 6.53
C SER A 42 7.65 10.36 6.37
N GLN A 43 7.51 11.53 6.98
CA GLN A 43 8.54 12.55 7.02
C GLN A 43 8.61 13.17 8.42
N ASN A 44 9.77 13.69 8.78
CA ASN A 44 9.92 14.51 9.97
C ASN A 44 8.94 15.69 9.92
N LYS A 45 8.39 16.09 11.06
CA LYS A 45 7.46 17.23 11.16
C LYS A 45 8.05 18.54 10.64
N GLU A 46 9.36 18.68 10.63
CA GLU A 46 10.02 19.84 10.02
C GLU A 46 9.76 19.90 8.51
N ASN A 47 9.54 18.75 7.87
CA ASN A 47 9.21 18.65 6.44
C ASN A 47 7.70 18.53 6.17
N LYS A 48 6.85 18.97 7.10
CA LYS A 48 5.38 18.88 6.99
C LYS A 48 4.84 19.48 5.70
N LYS A 49 5.44 20.58 5.23
CA LYS A 49 5.01 21.27 4.02
C LYS A 49 5.01 20.34 2.79
N THR A 50 6.03 19.50 2.66
CA THR A 50 6.11 18.52 1.57
C THR A 50 5.00 17.47 1.70
N VAL A 51 4.75 16.99 2.91
CA VAL A 51 3.70 15.99 3.17
C VAL A 51 2.32 16.54 2.80
N PHE A 52 2.02 17.78 3.20
CA PHE A 52 0.74 18.42 2.85
C PHE A 52 0.58 18.64 1.36
N LYS A 53 1.66 19.03 0.66
CA LYS A 53 1.64 19.20 -0.80
C LYS A 53 1.41 17.89 -1.54
N LEU A 54 1.94 16.78 -1.05
CA LEU A 54 1.69 15.45 -1.62
C LEU A 54 0.22 15.06 -1.48
N LYS A 55 -0.38 15.30 -0.31
CA LYS A 55 -1.81 15.07 -0.12
C LYS A 55 -2.66 15.94 -1.07
N GLU A 56 -2.31 17.21 -1.19
CA GLU A 56 -2.98 18.13 -2.12
C GLU A 56 -2.86 17.65 -3.57
N PHE A 57 -1.69 17.21 -3.98
CA PHE A 57 -1.45 16.70 -5.33
C PHE A 57 -2.33 15.49 -5.65
N PHE A 58 -2.38 14.50 -4.77
CA PHE A 58 -3.20 13.31 -4.99
C PHE A 58 -4.70 13.54 -4.75
N GLY A 59 -5.04 14.55 -3.96
CA GLY A 59 -6.43 14.90 -3.66
C GLY A 59 -7.18 13.83 -2.85
N CYS A 60 -6.47 13.03 -2.05
CA CYS A 60 -7.06 11.95 -1.27
C CYS A 60 -6.17 11.58 -0.07
N GLY A 61 -6.65 10.64 0.75
CA GLY A 61 -5.91 10.14 1.91
C GLY A 61 -5.95 11.08 3.11
N TRP A 62 -5.16 10.77 4.12
CA TRP A 62 -5.07 11.57 5.35
C TRP A 62 -3.64 11.66 5.85
N ILE A 63 -3.41 12.64 6.71
CA ILE A 63 -2.13 12.86 7.38
C ILE A 63 -2.36 12.69 8.87
N ARG A 64 -1.50 11.92 9.52
CA ARG A 64 -1.52 11.74 10.97
C ARG A 64 -0.13 11.87 11.57
N PRO A 65 -0.01 12.44 12.78
CA PRO A 65 1.25 12.43 13.52
C PRO A 65 1.52 11.03 14.07
N SER A 66 2.80 10.67 14.11
CA SER A 66 3.24 9.49 14.86
C SER A 66 3.20 9.77 16.35
N ARG A 67 2.81 8.77 17.15
CA ARG A 67 2.86 8.83 18.60
C ARG A 67 4.24 8.50 19.17
N LYS A 68 5.11 7.89 18.38
CA LYS A 68 6.40 7.35 18.82
C LYS A 68 7.58 8.25 18.50
N ASP A 69 7.46 9.05 17.48
CA ASP A 69 8.55 9.89 16.98
C ASP A 69 8.03 11.23 16.44
N ASN A 70 8.94 12.07 15.98
CA ASN A 70 8.61 13.40 15.47
C ASN A 70 8.31 13.35 13.95
N THR A 71 7.43 12.44 13.53
CA THR A 71 7.07 12.30 12.12
C THR A 71 5.59 12.52 11.82
N LEU A 72 5.30 12.84 10.56
CA LEU A 72 3.97 12.85 9.98
C LEU A 72 3.89 11.77 8.93
N LYS A 73 2.81 11.01 8.95
CA LYS A 73 2.53 9.97 7.95
C LYS A 73 1.37 10.39 7.06
N TYR A 74 1.61 10.43 5.75
CA TYR A 74 0.57 10.49 4.74
C TYR A 74 0.22 9.07 4.32
N GLU A 75 -1.08 8.77 4.25
CA GLU A 75 -1.53 7.40 3.95
C GLU A 75 -2.82 7.39 3.13
N VAL A 76 -2.89 6.50 2.15
CA VAL A 76 -4.08 6.20 1.36
C VAL A 76 -4.40 4.72 1.52
N ARG A 77 -5.59 4.41 2.04
CA ARG A 77 -6.09 3.04 2.26
C ARG A 77 -7.37 2.72 1.51
N SER A 78 -8.14 3.74 1.11
CA SER A 78 -9.36 3.52 0.36
C SER A 78 -9.04 2.80 -0.95
N LEU A 79 -9.70 1.67 -1.17
CA LEU A 79 -9.54 0.87 -2.38
C LEU A 79 -9.83 1.71 -3.64
N ARG A 80 -10.89 2.51 -3.58
CA ARG A 80 -11.26 3.41 -4.66
C ARG A 80 -10.20 4.48 -4.92
N GLU A 81 -9.69 5.12 -3.86
CA GLU A 81 -8.67 6.15 -3.99
C GLU A 81 -7.33 5.59 -4.50
N LEU A 82 -6.96 4.38 -4.06
CA LEU A 82 -5.79 3.68 -4.59
C LEU A 82 -5.93 3.43 -6.09
N ASP A 83 -7.09 2.94 -6.52
CA ASP A 83 -7.35 2.63 -7.93
C ASP A 83 -7.47 3.87 -8.82
N GLU A 84 -8.18 4.91 -8.36
CA GLU A 84 -8.49 6.10 -9.15
C GLU A 84 -7.42 7.20 -9.09
N LYS A 85 -6.65 7.28 -8.00
CA LYS A 85 -5.72 8.39 -7.73
C LYS A 85 -4.25 7.98 -7.67
N ILE A 86 -3.93 6.90 -7.00
CA ILE A 86 -2.54 6.49 -6.74
C ILE A 86 -1.99 5.67 -7.91
N ILE A 87 -2.67 4.61 -8.30
CA ILE A 87 -2.21 3.72 -9.37
C ILE A 87 -2.03 4.46 -10.70
N PRO A 88 -2.96 5.31 -11.15
CA PRO A 88 -2.79 6.02 -12.42
C PRO A 88 -1.57 6.94 -12.45
N HIS A 89 -1.21 7.54 -11.31
CA HIS A 89 -0.02 8.39 -11.23
C HIS A 89 1.25 7.58 -11.57
N PHE A 90 1.44 6.43 -10.92
CA PHE A 90 2.66 5.63 -11.11
C PHE A 90 2.64 4.82 -12.41
N GLU A 91 1.48 4.62 -13.01
CA GLU A 91 1.40 4.10 -14.39
C GLU A 91 1.90 5.12 -15.41
N LYS A 92 1.57 6.39 -15.21
CA LYS A 92 1.97 7.49 -16.09
C LYS A 92 3.39 8.00 -15.83
N TYR A 93 3.80 8.03 -14.57
CA TYR A 93 5.11 8.49 -14.11
C TYR A 93 5.80 7.37 -13.34
N PRO A 94 6.35 6.37 -14.06
CA PRO A 94 6.77 5.12 -13.44
C PRO A 94 7.95 5.24 -12.50
N LEU A 95 7.93 4.38 -11.48
CA LEU A 95 9.07 4.11 -10.61
C LEU A 95 10.15 3.38 -11.41
N VAL A 96 11.40 3.52 -11.00
CA VAL A 96 12.57 2.95 -11.68
C VAL A 96 13.27 1.90 -10.83
N GLY A 97 13.23 2.08 -9.50
CA GLY A 97 13.93 1.22 -8.56
C GLY A 97 13.13 0.00 -8.09
N GLU A 98 13.55 -0.60 -6.99
CA GLU A 98 12.92 -1.81 -6.43
C GLU A 98 11.45 -1.59 -6.02
N LYS A 99 11.06 -0.37 -5.70
CA LYS A 99 9.66 -0.05 -5.37
C LYS A 99 8.69 -0.21 -6.53
N GLU A 100 9.17 -0.22 -7.76
CA GLU A 100 8.35 -0.56 -8.92
C GLU A 100 7.70 -1.95 -8.75
N LYS A 101 8.45 -2.91 -8.25
CA LYS A 101 7.96 -4.27 -7.97
C LYS A 101 6.84 -4.25 -6.93
N ASP A 102 7.04 -3.54 -5.84
CA ASP A 102 6.02 -3.41 -4.78
C ASP A 102 4.77 -2.70 -5.29
N PHE A 103 4.95 -1.67 -6.10
CA PHE A 103 3.84 -0.98 -6.77
C PHE A 103 3.04 -1.93 -7.68
N GLU A 104 3.70 -2.73 -8.50
CA GLU A 104 3.03 -3.68 -9.39
C GLU A 104 2.23 -4.73 -8.60
N ILE A 105 2.76 -5.18 -7.46
CA ILE A 105 2.06 -6.09 -6.56
C ILE A 105 0.83 -5.42 -5.96
N LEU A 106 0.98 -4.20 -5.42
CA LEU A 106 -0.15 -3.44 -4.88
C LEU A 106 -1.26 -3.27 -5.93
N LYS A 107 -0.89 -2.91 -7.15
CA LYS A 107 -1.83 -2.73 -8.26
C LYS A 107 -2.62 -4.02 -8.55
N LYS A 108 -1.95 -5.15 -8.63
CA LYS A 108 -2.60 -6.47 -8.84
C LYS A 108 -3.57 -6.80 -7.69
N VAL A 109 -3.15 -6.59 -6.45
CA VAL A 109 -3.98 -6.83 -5.27
C VAL A 109 -5.22 -5.94 -5.27
N VAL A 110 -5.05 -4.65 -5.51
CA VAL A 110 -6.16 -3.69 -5.59
C VAL A 110 -7.18 -4.12 -6.66
N ARG A 111 -6.72 -4.51 -7.83
CA ARG A 111 -7.60 -4.98 -8.93
C ARG A 111 -8.33 -6.27 -8.61
N LEU A 112 -7.66 -7.21 -7.94
CA LEU A 112 -8.32 -8.43 -7.44
C LEU A 112 -9.40 -8.10 -6.42
N MET A 113 -9.12 -7.17 -5.51
CA MET A 113 -10.07 -6.74 -4.48
C MET A 113 -11.30 -6.03 -5.07
N ILE A 114 -11.12 -5.21 -6.09
CA ILE A 114 -12.24 -4.56 -6.81
C ILE A 114 -13.18 -5.60 -7.42
N LYS A 115 -12.64 -6.71 -7.89
CA LYS A 115 -13.42 -7.84 -8.41
C LYS A 115 -13.99 -8.75 -7.30
N GLY A 116 -13.77 -8.42 -6.02
CA GLY A 116 -14.23 -9.22 -4.90
C GLY A 116 -13.46 -10.51 -4.67
N LYS A 117 -12.32 -10.71 -5.31
CA LYS A 117 -11.53 -11.95 -5.24
C LYS A 117 -10.92 -12.22 -3.86
N HIS A 118 -10.68 -11.19 -3.08
CA HIS A 118 -10.20 -11.30 -1.70
C HIS A 118 -11.23 -11.93 -0.74
N LEU A 119 -12.50 -12.02 -1.15
CA LEU A 119 -13.58 -12.66 -0.40
C LEU A 119 -13.70 -14.15 -0.71
N GLU A 120 -12.97 -14.64 -1.69
CA GLU A 120 -12.91 -16.03 -2.08
C GLU A 120 -11.60 -16.67 -1.61
N LYS A 121 -11.63 -17.93 -1.24
CA LYS A 121 -10.46 -18.67 -0.75
C LYS A 121 -9.29 -18.65 -1.74
N GLU A 122 -9.55 -18.94 -3.01
CA GLU A 122 -8.52 -18.98 -4.06
C GLU A 122 -7.94 -17.59 -4.35
N GLY A 123 -8.78 -16.57 -4.38
CA GLY A 123 -8.33 -15.19 -4.55
C GLY A 123 -7.49 -14.70 -3.39
N LEU A 124 -7.85 -15.06 -2.15
CA LEU A 124 -7.06 -14.74 -0.97
C LEU A 124 -5.69 -15.43 -0.99
N LYS A 125 -5.61 -16.69 -1.42
CA LYS A 125 -4.34 -17.39 -1.60
C LYS A 125 -3.43 -16.66 -2.58
N GLU A 126 -3.96 -16.23 -3.71
CA GLU A 126 -3.21 -15.46 -4.71
C GLU A 126 -2.67 -14.15 -4.13
N ILE A 127 -3.50 -13.43 -3.37
CA ILE A 127 -3.09 -12.19 -2.70
C ILE A 127 -1.97 -12.45 -1.68
N ILE A 128 -2.07 -13.52 -0.90
CA ILE A 128 -1.03 -13.89 0.06
C ILE A 128 0.30 -14.21 -0.64
N GLU A 129 0.26 -14.93 -1.75
CA GLU A 129 1.45 -15.21 -2.54
C GLU A 129 2.09 -13.93 -3.09
N LEU A 130 1.28 -12.98 -3.55
CA LEU A 130 1.75 -11.66 -3.98
C LEU A 130 2.38 -10.90 -2.80
N ALA A 131 1.72 -10.89 -1.63
CA ALA A 131 2.23 -10.22 -0.43
C ALA A 131 3.56 -10.82 0.04
N LEU A 132 3.75 -12.13 -0.11
CA LEU A 132 5.02 -12.81 0.21
C LEU A 132 6.19 -12.28 -0.63
N ARG A 133 5.95 -11.82 -1.84
CA ARG A 133 6.99 -11.25 -2.71
C ARG A 133 7.40 -9.83 -2.32
N MET A 134 6.58 -9.14 -1.52
CA MET A 134 6.86 -7.78 -1.06
C MET A 134 7.73 -7.73 0.19
N THR A 135 7.75 -8.78 1.00
CA THR A 135 8.35 -8.73 2.33
C THR A 135 9.64 -9.51 2.41
N ARG A 136 10.63 -8.93 3.11
CA ARG A 136 11.87 -9.60 3.51
C ARG A 136 11.90 -9.90 5.01
N ASN A 137 10.85 -9.50 5.75
CA ASN A 137 10.76 -9.71 7.19
C ASN A 137 10.44 -11.18 7.50
N PRO A 138 11.34 -11.94 8.19
CA PRO A 138 11.14 -13.35 8.47
C PRO A 138 9.88 -13.66 9.27
N LYS A 139 9.51 -12.82 10.23
CA LYS A 139 8.30 -13.00 11.04
C LYS A 139 7.04 -12.89 10.18
N ARG A 140 7.02 -11.91 9.28
CA ARG A 140 5.90 -11.72 8.37
C ARG A 140 5.80 -12.85 7.35
N ILE A 141 6.92 -13.30 6.80
CA ILE A 141 6.96 -14.45 5.89
C ILE A 141 6.38 -15.68 6.57
N LYS A 142 6.80 -15.98 7.81
CA LYS A 142 6.28 -17.09 8.60
C LYS A 142 4.77 -16.99 8.82
N PHE A 143 4.29 -15.80 9.16
CA PHE A 143 2.86 -15.52 9.37
C PHE A 143 2.04 -15.76 8.10
N LEU A 144 2.46 -15.20 6.97
CA LEU A 144 1.77 -15.35 5.68
C LEU A 144 1.76 -16.80 5.20
N LYS A 145 2.87 -17.52 5.35
CA LYS A 145 2.94 -18.95 5.03
C LYS A 145 2.00 -19.79 5.89
N LYS A 146 1.86 -19.45 7.18
CA LYS A 146 0.92 -20.11 8.08
C LYS A 146 -0.53 -19.91 7.61
N ILE A 147 -0.92 -18.70 7.25
CA ILE A 147 -2.25 -18.43 6.71
C ILE A 147 -2.48 -19.24 5.43
N ASN A 148 -1.51 -19.26 4.53
CA ASN A 148 -1.61 -20.00 3.27
C ASN A 148 -1.80 -21.50 3.51
N THR A 149 -1.14 -22.07 4.52
CA THR A 149 -1.33 -23.46 4.94
C THR A 149 -2.73 -23.70 5.47
N LEU A 150 -3.25 -22.80 6.33
CA LEU A 150 -4.60 -22.90 6.87
C LEU A 150 -5.68 -22.84 5.78
N LEU A 151 -5.45 -22.10 4.73
CA LEU A 151 -6.37 -22.00 3.60
C LEU A 151 -6.39 -23.24 2.71
N LYS A 152 -5.40 -24.11 2.81
CA LYS A 152 -5.36 -25.39 2.08
C LYS A 152 -6.23 -26.48 2.73
N GLU A 153 -6.56 -26.32 4.00
CA GLU A 153 -7.45 -27.19 4.74
C GLU A 153 -8.92 -26.83 4.45
#